data_bd465d0ac7c7d956e6bf1ac0f814d818
#
_entry.id   bd465d0ac7c7d956e6bf1ac0f814d818
#
_cell.length_a   1.000
_cell.length_b   1.000
_cell.length_c   1.000
_cell.angle_alpha   90.00
_cell.angle_beta   90.00
_cell.angle_gamma   90.00
#
_symmetry.space_group_name_H-M   'P 1'
#
loop_
_entity.id
_entity.type
_entity.pdbx_description
1 polymer ?
#
loop_
_entity_poly.entity_id
_entity_poly.type
_entity_poly.pdbx_seq_one_letter_code
_entity_poly.pdbx_strand_id
1 'polypeptide(L)'
;SPRAYIIHAKANQELLSGFEKTDSVNFLKKYNKLLKDRENRPFLDVLHHNLALYYDKNKKIGSAKKEYNKSLKAKTGDIYTIASNYRNLADIYFNENKYQMAGKYFDSTLVQLKPRTREFRFIKKKRENLDDVIKYEGIANRNDSIISVYGMSNFDRIAYFEKYILQLKKE
;
A
#
# COMPACT_ATOMS: atom_id res chain seq x y z
N SER A 1 -14.24 21.39 -8.14
CA SER A 1 -15.67 21.60 -8.46
C SER A 1 -16.49 21.48 -7.19
N PRO A 2 -17.69 22.11 -7.10
CA PRO A 2 -18.59 21.97 -5.94
C PRO A 2 -18.92 20.52 -5.61
N ARG A 3 -19.05 19.66 -6.63
CA ARG A 3 -19.32 18.24 -6.45
C ARG A 3 -18.14 17.50 -5.80
N ALA A 4 -16.89 17.82 -6.16
CA ALA A 4 -15.72 17.26 -5.50
C ALA A 4 -15.76 17.51 -3.98
N TYR A 5 -16.04 18.75 -3.58
CA TYR A 5 -16.16 19.11 -2.18
C TYR A 5 -17.27 18.31 -1.46
N ILE A 6 -18.43 18.18 -2.09
CA ILE A 6 -19.56 17.42 -1.53
C ILE A 6 -19.20 15.94 -1.35
N ILE A 7 -18.53 15.33 -2.32
CA ILE A 7 -18.13 13.92 -2.23
C ILE A 7 -17.07 13.72 -1.15
N HIS A 8 -16.06 14.59 -1.08
CA HIS A 8 -15.06 14.54 -0.01
C HIS A 8 -15.71 14.70 1.38
N ALA A 9 -16.62 15.66 1.53
CA ALA A 9 -17.34 15.88 2.79
C ALA A 9 -18.18 14.65 3.19
N LYS A 10 -18.97 14.09 2.25
CA LYS A 10 -19.76 12.89 2.50
C LYS A 10 -18.89 11.67 2.82
N ALA A 11 -17.81 11.45 2.08
CA ALA A 11 -16.90 10.35 2.32
C ALA A 11 -16.26 10.45 3.71
N ASN A 12 -15.82 11.64 4.11
CA ASN A 12 -15.26 11.89 5.44
C ASN A 12 -16.31 11.74 6.55
N GLN A 13 -17.52 12.24 6.36
CA GLN A 13 -18.62 12.11 7.33
C GLN A 13 -18.97 10.63 7.55
N GLU A 14 -19.11 9.85 6.46
CA GLU A 14 -19.39 8.42 6.57
C GLU A 14 -18.21 7.65 7.20
N LEU A 15 -16.97 8.07 6.93
CA LEU A 15 -15.79 7.50 7.56
C LEU A 15 -15.78 7.73 9.07
N LEU A 16 -16.10 8.95 9.52
CA LEU A 16 -16.19 9.28 10.95
C LEU A 16 -17.28 8.44 11.63
N SER A 17 -18.45 8.34 11.03
CA SER A 17 -19.53 7.50 11.58
C SER A 17 -19.16 6.02 11.68
N GLY A 18 -18.39 5.51 10.70
CA GLY A 18 -17.86 4.15 10.72
C GLY A 18 -16.83 3.90 11.83
N PHE A 19 -16.17 4.97 12.32
CA PHE A 19 -15.21 4.87 13.43
C PHE A 19 -15.87 4.89 14.82
N GLU A 20 -17.07 5.39 14.94
CA GLU A 20 -17.82 5.48 16.21
C GLU A 20 -18.45 4.15 16.66
N LYS A 21 -18.04 3.03 16.13
CA LYS A 21 -18.41 1.64 16.51
C LYS A 21 -19.88 1.26 16.36
N THR A 22 -20.78 2.15 15.96
CA THR A 22 -22.21 1.91 16.12
C THR A 22 -22.81 1.01 15.05
N ASP A 23 -22.21 0.91 13.85
CA ASP A 23 -22.76 0.02 12.82
C ASP A 23 -21.84 -0.15 11.60
N SER A 24 -20.83 -1.01 11.74
CA SER A 24 -19.90 -1.30 10.63
C SER A 24 -20.59 -1.88 9.38
N VAL A 25 -21.73 -2.53 9.54
CA VAL A 25 -22.51 -3.11 8.43
C VAL A 25 -23.22 -2.00 7.67
N ASN A 26 -23.85 -1.07 8.36
CA ASN A 26 -24.51 0.09 7.75
C ASN A 26 -23.50 1.02 7.07
N PHE A 27 -22.35 1.26 7.70
CA PHE A 27 -21.26 2.01 7.09
C PHE A 27 -20.85 1.40 5.74
N LEU A 28 -20.51 0.12 5.70
CA LEU A 28 -20.10 -0.55 4.48
C LEU A 28 -21.21 -0.56 3.41
N LYS A 29 -22.47 -0.73 3.82
CA LYS A 29 -23.62 -0.69 2.91
C LYS A 29 -23.78 0.69 2.26
N LYS A 30 -23.69 1.76 3.04
CA LYS A 30 -23.76 3.15 2.55
C LYS A 30 -22.56 3.46 1.68
N TYR A 31 -21.36 3.08 2.12
CA TYR A 31 -20.12 3.35 1.37
C TYR A 31 -20.08 2.63 0.02
N ASN A 32 -20.56 1.40 -0.03
CA ASN A 32 -20.71 0.66 -1.28
C ASN A 32 -21.68 1.31 -2.27
N LYS A 33 -22.72 2.03 -1.80
CA LYS A 33 -23.58 2.83 -2.68
C LYS A 33 -22.80 3.98 -3.31
N LEU A 34 -21.95 4.68 -2.54
CA LEU A 34 -21.09 5.75 -3.08
C LEU A 34 -20.14 5.23 -4.16
N LEU A 35 -19.52 4.07 -3.94
CA LEU A 35 -18.61 3.44 -4.90
C LEU A 35 -19.30 2.98 -6.20
N LYS A 36 -20.57 2.59 -6.13
CA LYS A 36 -21.35 2.14 -7.30
C LYS A 36 -21.97 3.28 -8.10
N ASP A 37 -22.08 4.46 -7.52
CA ASP A 37 -22.63 5.62 -8.21
C ASP A 37 -21.72 6.06 -9.35
N ARG A 38 -22.25 6.06 -10.57
CA ARG A 38 -21.51 6.43 -11.78
C ARG A 38 -21.00 7.87 -11.77
N GLU A 39 -21.72 8.75 -11.12
CA GLU A 39 -21.31 10.15 -11.00
C GLU A 39 -20.10 10.35 -10.06
N ASN A 40 -19.80 9.36 -9.23
CA ASN A 40 -18.65 9.38 -8.34
C ASN A 40 -17.36 8.80 -8.97
N ARG A 41 -17.41 8.34 -10.22
CA ARG A 41 -16.22 7.80 -10.91
C ARG A 41 -14.98 8.72 -10.87
N PRO A 42 -15.11 10.06 -11.03
CA PRO A 42 -13.96 10.96 -10.92
C PRO A 42 -13.34 11.05 -9.52
N PHE A 43 -13.97 10.46 -8.50
CA PHE A 43 -13.58 10.55 -7.08
C PHE A 43 -13.32 9.19 -6.45
N LEU A 44 -13.16 8.15 -7.25
CA LEU A 44 -12.94 6.79 -6.78
C LEU A 44 -11.64 6.65 -5.99
N ASP A 45 -10.61 7.45 -6.30
CA ASP A 45 -9.37 7.50 -5.54
C ASP A 45 -9.62 7.87 -4.08
N VAL A 46 -10.33 8.95 -3.82
CA VAL A 46 -10.67 9.41 -2.47
C VAL A 46 -11.59 8.41 -1.76
N LEU A 47 -12.58 7.88 -2.47
CA LEU A 47 -13.52 6.91 -1.90
C LEU A 47 -12.79 5.63 -1.50
N HIS A 48 -11.92 5.08 -2.35
CA HIS A 48 -11.12 3.91 -2.02
C HIS A 48 -10.09 4.19 -0.92
N HIS A 49 -9.48 5.39 -0.92
CA HIS A 49 -8.58 5.82 0.16
C HIS A 49 -9.27 5.79 1.53
N ASN A 50 -10.44 6.41 1.65
CA ASN A 50 -11.18 6.47 2.91
C ASN A 50 -11.65 5.08 3.36
N LEU A 51 -12.07 4.22 2.42
CA LEU A 51 -12.43 2.83 2.74
C LEU A 51 -11.20 2.04 3.22
N ALA A 52 -10.02 2.30 2.65
CA ALA A 52 -8.77 1.71 3.10
C ALA A 52 -8.41 2.14 4.53
N LEU A 53 -8.55 3.45 4.86
CA LEU A 53 -8.36 3.96 6.22
C LEU A 53 -9.29 3.29 7.23
N TYR A 54 -10.55 3.07 6.85
CA TYR A 54 -11.51 2.34 7.68
C TYR A 54 -11.03 0.91 7.98
N TYR A 55 -10.61 0.17 6.94
CA TYR A 55 -10.11 -1.19 7.12
C TYR A 55 -8.82 -1.24 7.93
N ASP A 56 -7.91 -0.30 7.71
CA ASP A 56 -6.64 -0.21 8.43
C ASP A 56 -6.86 0.03 9.92
N LYS A 57 -7.69 1.00 10.27
CA LYS A 57 -8.09 1.27 11.66
C LYS A 57 -8.72 0.06 12.34
N ASN A 58 -9.51 -0.72 11.60
CA ASN A 58 -10.14 -1.95 12.09
C ASN A 58 -9.22 -3.18 11.99
N LYS A 59 -7.91 -3.00 11.73
CA LYS A 59 -6.91 -4.08 11.63
C LYS A 59 -7.20 -5.12 10.53
N LYS A 60 -8.05 -4.79 9.56
CA LYS A 60 -8.32 -5.62 8.38
C LYS A 60 -7.29 -5.33 7.27
N ILE A 61 -6.02 -5.61 7.57
CA ILE A 61 -4.86 -5.18 6.76
C ILE A 61 -4.94 -5.64 5.31
N GLY A 62 -5.36 -6.88 5.05
CA GLY A 62 -5.51 -7.39 3.68
C GLY A 62 -6.53 -6.61 2.85
N SER A 63 -7.65 -6.18 3.47
CA SER A 63 -8.66 -5.33 2.83
C SER A 63 -8.14 -3.90 2.64
N ALA A 64 -7.44 -3.35 3.64
CA ALA A 64 -6.83 -2.02 3.56
C ALA A 64 -5.87 -1.93 2.37
N LYS A 65 -4.94 -2.89 2.22
CA LYS A 65 -4.01 -2.94 1.07
C LYS A 65 -4.74 -2.98 -0.27
N LYS A 66 -5.81 -3.78 -0.38
CA LYS A 66 -6.61 -3.86 -1.62
C LYS A 66 -7.22 -2.51 -1.98
N GLU A 67 -7.79 -1.81 -1.00
CA GLU A 67 -8.45 -0.53 -1.23
C GLU A 67 -7.44 0.60 -1.49
N TYR A 68 -6.30 0.66 -0.80
CA TYR A 68 -5.21 1.60 -1.12
C TYR A 68 -4.73 1.40 -2.58
N ASN A 69 -4.54 0.17 -3.02
CA ASN A 69 -4.14 -0.12 -4.39
C ASN A 69 -5.22 0.25 -5.42
N LYS A 70 -6.52 0.10 -5.10
CA LYS A 70 -7.59 0.58 -5.97
C LYS A 70 -7.59 2.10 -6.07
N SER A 71 -7.38 2.81 -4.96
CA SER A 71 -7.23 4.25 -4.93
C SER A 71 -6.09 4.71 -5.84
N LEU A 72 -4.91 4.09 -5.75
CA LEU A 72 -3.76 4.39 -6.61
C LEU A 72 -4.03 4.12 -8.10
N LYS A 73 -4.85 3.11 -8.42
CA LYS A 73 -5.24 2.79 -9.81
C LYS A 73 -6.25 3.76 -10.40
N ALA A 74 -7.05 4.43 -9.58
CA ALA A 74 -8.11 5.33 -10.04
C ALA A 74 -7.59 6.60 -10.75
N LYS A 75 -6.31 6.99 -10.54
CA LYS A 75 -5.56 8.04 -11.27
C LYS A 75 -6.28 9.38 -11.42
N THR A 76 -7.00 9.84 -10.41
CA THR A 76 -7.73 11.12 -10.51
C THR A 76 -6.88 12.35 -10.21
N GLY A 77 -5.62 12.16 -9.79
CA GLY A 77 -4.62 13.23 -9.76
C GLY A 77 -4.48 13.99 -8.45
N ASP A 78 -5.16 13.61 -7.38
CA ASP A 78 -4.91 14.19 -6.06
C ASP A 78 -3.59 13.67 -5.46
N ILE A 79 -2.55 14.51 -5.56
CA ILE A 79 -1.19 14.20 -5.09
C ILE A 79 -1.18 13.84 -3.60
N TYR A 80 -2.00 14.48 -2.77
CA TYR A 80 -2.06 14.19 -1.34
C TYR A 80 -2.64 12.80 -1.06
N THR A 81 -3.71 12.43 -1.74
CA THR A 81 -4.29 11.08 -1.65
C THR A 81 -3.30 10.03 -2.12
N ILE A 82 -2.58 10.28 -3.22
CA ILE A 82 -1.57 9.36 -3.75
C ILE A 82 -0.42 9.21 -2.74
N ALA A 83 0.15 10.30 -2.24
CA ALA A 83 1.22 10.28 -1.25
C ALA A 83 0.79 9.55 0.04
N SER A 84 -0.42 9.82 0.52
CA SER A 84 -0.97 9.17 1.71
C SER A 84 -1.17 7.67 1.52
N ASN A 85 -1.65 7.23 0.35
CA ASN A 85 -1.77 5.80 0.03
C ASN A 85 -0.42 5.10 0.05
N TYR A 86 0.59 5.67 -0.61
CA TYR A 86 1.94 5.09 -0.61
C TYR A 86 2.53 5.05 0.79
N ARG A 87 2.39 6.12 1.59
CA ARG A 87 2.87 6.16 2.97
C ARG A 87 2.21 5.10 3.83
N ASN A 88 0.88 4.98 3.76
CA ASN A 88 0.14 4.00 4.56
C ASN A 88 0.50 2.56 4.17
N LEU A 89 0.69 2.27 2.88
CA LEU A 89 1.20 0.98 2.41
C LEU A 89 2.63 0.73 2.92
N ALA A 90 3.50 1.75 2.90
CA ALA A 90 4.85 1.63 3.44
C ALA A 90 4.84 1.28 4.94
N ASP A 91 4.02 1.98 5.73
CA ASP A 91 3.89 1.72 7.16
C ASP A 91 3.31 0.31 7.44
N ILE A 92 2.35 -0.16 6.63
CA ILE A 92 1.82 -1.53 6.72
C ILE A 92 2.92 -2.56 6.44
N TYR A 93 3.69 -2.40 5.35
CA TYR A 93 4.77 -3.33 5.02
C TYR A 93 5.90 -3.30 6.04
N PHE A 94 6.19 -2.12 6.59
CA PHE A 94 7.15 -1.98 7.69
C PHE A 94 6.71 -2.79 8.93
N ASN A 95 5.44 -2.67 9.32
CA ASN A 95 4.89 -3.41 10.45
C ASN A 95 4.79 -4.94 10.20
N GLU A 96 4.81 -5.36 8.94
CA GLU A 96 4.91 -6.77 8.54
C GLU A 96 6.36 -7.26 8.41
N ASN A 97 7.36 -6.46 8.80
CA ASN A 97 8.79 -6.74 8.65
C ASN A 97 9.24 -6.96 7.19
N LYS A 98 8.49 -6.42 6.22
CA LYS A 98 8.82 -6.47 4.78
C LYS A 98 9.55 -5.19 4.37
N TYR A 99 10.75 -5.02 4.87
CA TYR A 99 11.47 -3.74 4.81
C TYR A 99 11.83 -3.30 3.37
N GLN A 100 12.16 -4.23 2.47
CA GLN A 100 12.39 -3.90 1.07
C GLN A 100 11.14 -3.30 0.40
N MET A 101 9.96 -3.88 0.67
CA MET A 101 8.70 -3.35 0.14
C MET A 101 8.36 -2.01 0.79
N ALA A 102 8.54 -1.88 2.10
CA ALA A 102 8.35 -0.62 2.81
C ALA A 102 9.21 0.50 2.22
N GLY A 103 10.50 0.23 1.95
CA GLY A 103 11.42 1.16 1.32
C GLY A 103 10.93 1.65 -0.04
N LYS A 104 10.53 0.74 -0.94
CA LYS A 104 9.95 1.09 -2.26
C LYS A 104 8.72 2.00 -2.15
N TYR A 105 7.84 1.74 -1.20
CA TYR A 105 6.65 2.57 -0.99
C TYR A 105 6.99 3.92 -0.36
N PHE A 106 7.99 4.03 0.54
CA PHE A 106 8.49 5.32 1.01
C PHE A 106 9.14 6.12 -0.12
N ASP A 107 9.92 5.50 -1.00
CA ASP A 107 10.47 6.15 -2.19
C ASP A 107 9.36 6.70 -3.08
N SER A 108 8.30 5.92 -3.33
CA SER A 108 7.11 6.36 -4.07
C SER A 108 6.40 7.53 -3.38
N THR A 109 6.36 7.55 -2.05
CA THR A 109 5.79 8.68 -1.27
C THR A 109 6.61 9.95 -1.48
N LEU A 110 7.94 9.85 -1.41
CA LEU A 110 8.85 10.98 -1.55
C LEU A 110 8.75 11.65 -2.94
N VAL A 111 8.52 10.86 -3.99
CA VAL A 111 8.30 11.39 -5.36
C VAL A 111 7.06 12.29 -5.42
N GLN A 112 6.03 12.01 -4.62
CA GLN A 112 4.79 12.82 -4.62
C GLN A 112 4.87 14.06 -3.74
N LEU A 113 5.78 14.10 -2.76
CA LEU A 113 5.86 15.18 -1.78
C LEU A 113 6.81 16.28 -2.23
N LYS A 114 6.50 17.53 -1.85
CA LYS A 114 7.41 18.66 -2.07
C LYS A 114 8.61 18.57 -1.13
N PRO A 115 9.87 18.66 -1.63
CA PRO A 115 11.10 18.43 -0.85
C PRO A 115 11.29 19.28 0.41
N ARG A 116 10.68 20.48 0.45
CA ARG A 116 10.83 21.42 1.58
C ARG A 116 9.78 21.21 2.68
N THR A 117 8.84 20.29 2.52
CA THR A 117 7.78 20.06 3.50
C THR A 117 8.30 19.29 4.72
N ARG A 118 7.63 19.48 5.87
CA ARG A 118 7.92 18.74 7.10
C ARG A 118 7.70 17.23 6.88
N GLU A 119 6.65 16.88 6.15
CA GLU A 119 6.30 15.49 5.84
C GLU A 119 7.39 14.82 4.99
N PHE A 120 7.87 15.50 3.93
CA PHE A 120 8.96 14.98 3.11
C PHE A 120 10.20 14.66 3.96
N ARG A 121 10.63 15.59 4.84
CA ARG A 121 11.80 15.39 5.71
C ARG A 121 11.62 14.22 6.67
N PHE A 122 10.41 14.06 7.21
CA PHE A 122 10.08 12.97 8.10
C PHE A 122 10.12 11.61 7.39
N ILE A 123 9.49 11.48 6.22
CA ILE A 123 9.49 10.25 5.41
C ILE A 123 10.90 9.94 4.90
N LYS A 124 11.66 10.96 4.46
CA LYS A 124 13.04 10.79 4.03
C LYS A 124 13.90 10.17 5.14
N LYS A 125 13.81 10.70 6.36
CA LYS A 125 14.53 10.14 7.51
C LYS A 125 14.11 8.69 7.82
N LYS A 126 12.81 8.38 7.75
CA LYS A 126 12.32 7.00 7.89
C LYS A 126 12.94 6.07 6.84
N ARG A 127 12.98 6.54 5.59
CA ARG A 127 13.52 5.76 4.46
C ARG A 127 15.02 5.53 4.61
N GLU A 128 15.79 6.56 4.97
CA GLU A 128 17.24 6.47 5.20
C GLU A 128 17.56 5.48 6.34
N ASN A 129 16.79 5.49 7.41
CA ASN A 129 16.97 4.54 8.53
C ASN A 129 16.69 3.07 8.14
N LEU A 130 16.04 2.83 6.99
CA LEU A 130 15.81 1.47 6.48
C LEU A 130 16.95 0.94 5.61
N ASP A 131 17.89 1.76 5.17
CA ASP A 131 18.91 1.34 4.20
C ASP A 131 19.76 0.18 4.74
N ASP A 132 20.22 0.26 5.96
CA ASP A 132 20.99 -0.81 6.59
C ASP A 132 20.16 -2.07 6.80
N VAL A 133 18.90 -1.91 7.25
CA VAL A 133 18.00 -3.05 7.47
C VAL A 133 17.71 -3.76 6.14
N ILE A 134 17.42 -3.02 5.08
CA ILE A 134 17.19 -3.57 3.73
C ILE A 134 18.43 -4.30 3.21
N LYS A 135 19.62 -3.72 3.42
CA LYS A 135 20.89 -4.32 3.06
C LYS A 135 21.11 -5.67 3.75
N TYR A 136 20.95 -5.70 5.07
CA TYR A 136 21.14 -6.93 5.84
C TYR A 136 20.05 -7.98 5.58
N GLU A 137 18.79 -7.56 5.40
CA GLU A 137 17.70 -8.44 4.97
C GLU A 137 18.02 -9.07 3.59
N GLY A 138 18.54 -8.28 2.66
CA GLY A 138 18.97 -8.77 1.35
C GLY A 138 20.09 -9.79 1.44
N ILE A 139 21.09 -9.57 2.31
CA ILE A 139 22.18 -10.53 2.58
C ILE A 139 21.63 -11.81 3.21
N ALA A 140 20.77 -11.70 4.22
CA ALA A 140 20.17 -12.85 4.89
C ALA A 140 19.35 -13.70 3.91
N ASN A 141 18.46 -13.10 3.15
CA ASN A 141 17.64 -13.79 2.15
C ASN A 141 18.49 -14.48 1.07
N ARG A 142 19.59 -13.84 0.64
CA ARG A 142 20.53 -14.45 -0.31
C ARG A 142 21.22 -15.67 0.30
N ASN A 143 21.69 -15.55 1.53
CA ASN A 143 22.37 -16.64 2.23
C ASN A 143 21.41 -17.83 2.47
N ASP A 144 20.17 -17.56 2.89
CA ASP A 144 19.14 -18.58 3.07
C ASP A 144 18.84 -19.31 1.75
N SER A 145 18.77 -18.56 0.64
CA SER A 145 18.60 -19.14 -0.70
C SER A 145 19.77 -20.05 -1.08
N ILE A 146 21.02 -19.63 -0.81
CA ILE A 146 22.21 -20.43 -1.08
C ILE A 146 22.21 -21.72 -0.23
N ILE A 147 21.93 -21.59 1.06
CA ILE A 147 21.86 -22.74 1.99
C ILE A 147 20.78 -23.71 1.53
N SER A 148 19.60 -23.20 1.19
CA SER A 148 18.49 -24.01 0.69
C SER A 148 18.88 -24.80 -0.57
N VAL A 149 19.49 -24.14 -1.56
CA VAL A 149 19.92 -24.80 -2.81
C VAL A 149 21.05 -25.80 -2.56
N TYR A 150 21.97 -25.48 -1.63
CA TYR A 150 23.04 -26.41 -1.27
C TYR A 150 22.53 -27.69 -0.62
N GLY A 151 21.47 -27.58 0.22
CA GLY A 151 20.83 -28.71 0.88
C GLY A 151 19.93 -29.56 -0.02
N MET A 152 19.66 -29.15 -1.26
CA MET A 152 18.85 -29.90 -2.20
C MET A 152 19.58 -31.14 -2.76
N SER A 153 18.83 -32.19 -3.09
CA SER A 153 19.35 -33.30 -3.91
C SER A 153 19.78 -32.79 -5.29
N ASN A 154 20.65 -33.52 -5.98
CA ASN A 154 21.07 -33.16 -7.34
C ASN A 154 19.86 -33.00 -8.30
N PHE A 155 18.89 -33.90 -8.16
CA PHE A 155 17.67 -33.87 -8.97
C PHE A 155 16.83 -32.61 -8.70
N ASP A 156 16.59 -32.28 -7.46
CA ASP A 156 15.80 -31.10 -7.08
C ASP A 156 16.53 -29.80 -7.45
N ARG A 157 17.85 -29.78 -7.37
CA ARG A 157 18.68 -28.64 -7.75
C ARG A 157 18.60 -28.34 -9.24
N ILE A 158 18.62 -29.37 -10.08
CA ILE A 158 18.45 -29.20 -11.53
C ILE A 158 17.06 -28.65 -11.82
N ALA A 159 16.00 -29.22 -11.27
CA ALA A 159 14.64 -28.74 -11.45
C ALA A 159 14.45 -27.29 -10.97
N TYR A 160 15.10 -26.90 -9.85
CA TYR A 160 15.10 -25.53 -9.34
C TYR A 160 15.72 -24.55 -10.36
N PHE A 161 16.89 -24.87 -10.91
CA PHE A 161 17.56 -23.99 -11.87
C PHE A 161 16.84 -23.93 -13.23
N GLU A 162 16.26 -25.03 -13.70
CA GLU A 162 15.43 -25.01 -14.92
C GLU A 162 14.25 -24.07 -14.78
N LYS A 163 13.54 -24.13 -13.64
CA LYS A 163 12.43 -23.23 -13.33
C LYS A 163 12.89 -21.78 -13.25
N TYR A 164 14.03 -21.51 -12.64
CA TYR A 164 14.61 -20.17 -12.54
C TYR A 164 14.97 -19.58 -13.89
N ILE A 165 15.59 -20.38 -14.78
CA ILE A 165 15.93 -19.98 -16.15
C ILE A 165 14.66 -19.67 -16.95
N LEU A 166 13.58 -20.45 -16.78
CA LEU A 166 12.29 -20.18 -17.42
C LEU A 166 11.65 -18.86 -16.95
N GLN A 167 11.85 -18.49 -15.70
CA GLN A 167 11.39 -17.18 -15.20
C GLN A 167 12.18 -16.03 -15.79
N LEU A 168 13.52 -16.13 -15.84
CA LEU A 168 14.38 -15.10 -16.44
C LEU A 168 14.10 -14.86 -17.93
N LYS A 169 13.67 -15.88 -18.67
CA LYS A 169 13.31 -15.75 -20.09
C LYS A 169 11.96 -15.05 -20.33
N LYS A 170 11.15 -14.85 -19.29
CA LYS A 170 9.84 -14.19 -19.36
C LYS A 170 9.87 -12.71 -18.95
N GLU A 171 10.96 -12.27 -18.34
CA GLU A 171 11.25 -10.86 -18.03
C GLU A 171 11.94 -10.16 -19.18
#